data_b10be1e66d851751e43a184833e71b88
#
_entry.id   b10be1e66d851751e43a184833e71b88
#
_cell.length_a   1.000
_cell.length_b   1.000
_cell.length_c   1.000
_cell.angle_alpha   90.00
_cell.angle_beta   90.00
_cell.angle_gamma   90.00
#
_symmetry.space_group_name_H-M   'P 1'
#
loop_
_entity.id
_entity.type
_entity.pdbx_description
1 polymer ?
#
loop_
_entity_poly.entity_id
_entity_poly.type
_entity_poly.pdbx_seq_one_letter_code
_entity_poly.pdbx_strand_id
1 'polypeptide(L)'
;MKKGGIGMTRWHLLFSGRVQAVGFRYWARQIAEDLGLTGWVENLDDGRVEAEVQGEPPALRQFLLRLKAKPYIRVTGVELTELPPAAHERGFRVRGLGF
;
A
#
# COMPACT_ATOMS: atom_id res chain seq x y z
N MET A 1 4.44 16.08 22.31
CA MET A 1 4.56 15.67 21.86
C MET A 1 4.37 15.16 21.10
N LYS A 2 4.09 15.04 20.47
CA LYS A 2 4.05 14.39 19.88
C LYS A 2 4.27 14.22 19.11
N LYS A 3 4.30 14.20 18.78
CA LYS A 3 4.42 13.72 18.13
C LYS A 3 4.88 13.42 17.15
N GLY A 4 5.65 14.34 16.86
CA GLY A 4 6.38 14.22 15.64
C GLY A 4 6.17 12.87 14.99
N GLY A 5 7.19 12.12 14.77
CA GLY A 5 7.03 10.82 14.12
C GLY A 5 6.22 9.78 14.87
N ILE A 6 5.64 10.18 15.99
CA ILE A 6 4.93 9.23 16.84
C ILE A 6 3.80 8.52 16.09
N GLY A 7 3.13 9.21 15.19
CA GLY A 7 2.04 8.61 14.44
C GLY A 7 2.45 7.83 13.22
N MET A 8 3.73 7.88 12.85
CA MET A 8 4.16 7.28 11.60
C MET A 8 4.44 5.80 11.78
N THR A 9 3.79 5.00 10.97
CA THR A 9 3.94 3.55 10.94
C THR A 9 4.19 3.12 9.51
N ARG A 10 5.04 2.12 9.31
CA ARG A 10 5.29 1.59 7.97
C ARG A 10 4.90 0.11 7.95
N TRP A 11 4.11 -0.24 6.94
CA TRP A 11 3.69 -1.62 6.72
C TRP A 11 4.30 -2.15 5.45
N HIS A 12 4.80 -3.39 5.51
CA HIS A 12 5.09 -4.19 4.34
C HIS A 12 3.92 -5.12 4.11
N LEU A 13 3.38 -5.13 2.90
CA LEU A 13 2.17 -5.84 2.57
C LEU A 13 2.41 -6.76 1.38
N LEU A 14 1.90 -7.99 1.48
CA LEU A 14 1.84 -8.90 0.34
C LEU A 14 0.38 -9.28 0.15
N PHE A 15 -0.14 -8.95 -1.03
CA PHE A 15 -1.54 -9.21 -1.37
C PHE A 15 -1.65 -10.41 -2.29
N SER A 16 -2.55 -11.32 -1.95
CA SER A 16 -2.87 -12.48 -2.78
C SER A 16 -4.30 -12.39 -3.27
N GLY A 17 -4.59 -13.09 -4.36
CA GLY A 17 -5.92 -13.14 -4.93
C GLY A 17 -5.94 -12.59 -6.34
N ARG A 18 -7.07 -12.01 -6.75
CA ARG A 18 -7.15 -11.36 -8.05
C ARG A 18 -6.69 -9.92 -7.88
N VAL A 19 -5.38 -9.74 -7.95
CA VAL A 19 -4.75 -8.46 -7.64
C VAL A 19 -3.89 -7.91 -8.77
N GLN A 20 -3.56 -8.73 -9.78
CA GLN A 20 -2.86 -8.23 -10.97
C GLN A 20 -3.83 -8.13 -12.14
N ALA A 21 -3.54 -7.22 -13.07
CA ALA A 21 -4.35 -6.99 -14.27
C ALA A 21 -5.78 -6.53 -13.97
N VAL A 22 -6.00 -5.95 -12.78
CA VAL A 22 -7.32 -5.44 -12.37
C VAL A 22 -7.23 -3.98 -11.90
N GLY A 23 -6.13 -3.30 -12.21
CA GLY A 23 -5.95 -1.91 -11.81
C GLY A 23 -5.49 -1.71 -10.38
N PHE A 24 -5.00 -2.76 -9.74
CA PHE A 24 -4.62 -2.68 -8.33
C PHE A 24 -3.57 -1.60 -8.05
N ARG A 25 -2.49 -1.57 -8.85
CA ARG A 25 -1.42 -0.60 -8.61
C ARG A 25 -1.90 0.83 -8.84
N TYR A 26 -2.76 1.02 -9.83
CA TYR A 26 -3.36 2.34 -10.09
C TYR A 26 -4.17 2.80 -8.87
N TRP A 27 -5.06 1.94 -8.36
CA TRP A 27 -5.90 2.31 -7.23
C TRP A 27 -5.10 2.46 -5.95
N ALA A 28 -4.07 1.63 -5.76
CA ALA A 28 -3.20 1.76 -4.60
C ALA A 28 -2.57 3.15 -4.56
N ARG A 29 -2.06 3.61 -5.69
CA ARG A 29 -1.46 4.94 -5.75
C ARG A 29 -2.48 6.04 -5.51
N GLN A 30 -3.66 5.94 -6.15
CA GLN A 30 -4.69 6.95 -5.96
C GLN A 30 -5.12 7.06 -4.51
N ILE A 31 -5.37 5.92 -3.89
CA ILE A 31 -5.83 5.90 -2.50
C ILE A 31 -4.73 6.40 -1.58
N ALA A 32 -3.49 5.98 -1.81
CA ALA A 32 -2.38 6.43 -0.99
C ALA A 32 -2.20 7.94 -1.08
N GLU A 33 -2.29 8.50 -2.29
CA GLU A 33 -2.17 9.94 -2.45
C GLU A 33 -3.31 10.68 -1.77
N ASP A 34 -4.54 10.18 -1.88
CA ASP A 34 -5.68 10.79 -1.20
C ASP A 34 -5.51 10.82 0.30
N LEU A 35 -4.88 9.78 0.85
CA LEU A 35 -4.70 9.65 2.29
C LEU A 35 -3.39 10.25 2.80
N GLY A 36 -2.58 10.80 1.89
CA GLY A 36 -1.29 11.37 2.27
C GLY A 36 -0.25 10.33 2.67
N LEU A 37 -0.38 9.11 2.18
CA LEU A 37 0.56 8.04 2.47
C LEU A 37 1.74 8.06 1.50
N THR A 38 2.87 7.55 1.96
CA THR A 38 4.05 7.38 1.11
C THR A 38 4.38 5.91 0.98
N GLY A 39 5.19 5.57 -0.02
CA GLY A 39 5.59 4.19 -0.20
C GLY A 39 5.67 3.80 -1.67
N TRP A 40 5.38 2.52 -1.93
CA TRP A 40 5.46 1.98 -3.28
C TRP A 40 4.62 0.71 -3.40
N VAL A 41 4.34 0.33 -4.63
CA VAL A 41 3.59 -0.90 -4.94
C VAL A 41 4.20 -1.52 -6.20
N GLU A 42 4.25 -2.85 -6.23
CA GLU A 42 4.89 -3.59 -7.32
C GLU A 42 4.22 -4.95 -7.51
N ASN A 43 4.04 -5.36 -8.77
CA ASN A 43 3.59 -6.71 -9.08
C ASN A 43 4.77 -7.68 -8.94
N LEU A 44 4.51 -8.84 -8.33
CA LEU A 44 5.51 -9.90 -8.24
C LEU A 44 5.26 -10.95 -9.33
N ASP A 45 6.29 -11.72 -9.64
CA ASP A 45 6.22 -12.74 -10.68
C ASP A 45 5.24 -13.85 -10.35
N ASP A 46 4.99 -14.09 -9.08
CA ASP A 46 4.10 -15.17 -8.65
C ASP A 46 2.63 -14.79 -8.60
N GLY A 47 2.29 -13.57 -9.06
CA GLY A 47 0.91 -13.12 -9.13
C GLY A 47 0.49 -12.27 -7.95
N ARG A 48 1.30 -12.19 -6.91
CA ARG A 48 0.98 -11.34 -5.77
C ARG A 48 1.38 -9.90 -6.06
N VAL A 49 0.90 -9.00 -5.23
CA VAL A 49 1.31 -7.59 -5.25
C VAL A 49 2.00 -7.27 -3.94
N GLU A 50 3.14 -6.64 -4.03
CA GLU A 50 3.91 -6.21 -2.86
C GLU A 50 3.81 -4.70 -2.72
N ALA A 51 3.75 -4.23 -1.48
CA ALA A 51 3.73 -2.79 -1.20
C ALA A 51 4.39 -2.50 0.12
N GLU A 52 4.94 -1.28 0.23
CA GLU A 52 5.26 -0.69 1.52
C GLU A 52 4.51 0.62 1.59
N VAL A 53 3.86 0.87 2.72
CA VAL A 53 2.99 2.03 2.88
C VAL A 53 3.25 2.63 4.25
N GLN A 54 3.40 3.95 4.28
CA GLN A 54 3.74 4.64 5.51
C GLN A 54 2.81 5.81 5.74
N GLY A 55 2.39 5.96 6.99
CA GLY A 55 1.54 7.05 7.40
C GLY A 55 1.02 6.80 8.80
N GLU A 56 0.00 7.55 9.17
CA GLU A 56 -0.64 7.33 10.47
C GLU A 56 -1.54 6.11 10.41
N PRO A 57 -1.64 5.36 11.51
CA PRO A 57 -2.41 4.11 11.50
C PRO A 57 -3.84 4.21 10.96
N PRO A 58 -4.62 5.25 11.30
CA PRO A 58 -5.97 5.33 10.70
C PRO A 58 -5.94 5.40 9.18
N ALA A 59 -4.97 6.13 8.61
CA ALA A 59 -4.86 6.22 7.17
C ALA A 59 -4.45 4.90 6.55
N LEU A 60 -3.55 4.17 7.20
CA LEU A 60 -3.14 2.85 6.72
C LEU A 60 -4.32 1.88 6.71
N ARG A 61 -5.15 1.92 7.74
CA ARG A 61 -6.35 1.07 7.77
C ARG A 61 -7.32 1.43 6.65
N GLN A 62 -7.49 2.73 6.38
CA GLN A 62 -8.34 3.17 5.30
C GLN A 62 -7.81 2.73 3.94
N PHE A 63 -6.50 2.74 3.77
CA PHE A 63 -5.88 2.27 2.55
C PHE A 63 -6.32 0.83 2.22
N LEU A 64 -6.21 -0.05 3.21
CA LEU A 64 -6.61 -1.45 3.00
C LEU A 64 -8.11 -1.57 2.71
N LEU A 65 -8.94 -0.87 3.49
CA LEU A 65 -10.39 -0.95 3.30
C LEU A 65 -10.80 -0.48 1.91
N ARG A 66 -10.25 0.63 1.47
CA ARG A 66 -10.60 1.20 0.17
C ARG A 66 -10.13 0.32 -0.98
N LEU A 67 -8.93 -0.27 -0.88
CA LEU A 67 -8.46 -1.19 -1.90
C LEU A 67 -9.37 -2.39 -2.03
N LYS A 68 -9.72 -3.00 -0.89
CA LYS A 68 -10.55 -4.20 -0.91
C LYS A 68 -11.96 -3.93 -1.43
N ALA A 69 -12.39 -2.67 -1.40
CA ALA A 69 -13.74 -2.32 -1.85
C ALA A 69 -13.81 -2.05 -3.35
N LYS A 70 -12.68 -2.01 -4.05
CA LYS A 70 -12.70 -1.72 -5.49
C LYS A 70 -13.28 -2.89 -6.27
N PRO A 71 -14.15 -2.61 -7.27
CA PRO A 71 -14.66 -3.67 -8.14
C PRO A 71 -13.49 -4.35 -8.86
N TYR A 72 -13.62 -5.59 -9.16
CA TYR A 72 -12.62 -6.39 -9.87
C TYR A 72 -11.37 -6.73 -9.05
N ILE A 73 -11.14 -6.11 -7.92
CA ILE A 73 -10.06 -6.50 -7.02
C ILE A 73 -10.62 -7.48 -6.01
N ARG A 74 -10.00 -8.65 -5.91
CA ARG A 74 -10.41 -9.64 -4.93
C ARG A 74 -9.18 -10.07 -4.13
N VAL A 75 -9.10 -9.55 -2.92
CA VAL A 75 -7.98 -9.87 -2.03
C VAL A 75 -8.38 -11.09 -1.20
N THR A 76 -7.65 -12.19 -1.38
CA THR A 76 -7.90 -13.42 -0.63
C THR A 76 -6.96 -13.55 0.55
N GLY A 77 -5.87 -12.79 0.59
CA GLY A 77 -4.95 -12.82 1.71
C GLY A 77 -4.07 -11.58 1.74
N VAL A 78 -3.72 -11.15 2.93
CA VAL A 78 -2.79 -10.05 3.15
C VAL A 78 -1.80 -10.50 4.20
N GLU A 79 -0.50 -10.48 3.87
CA GLU A 79 0.55 -10.66 4.85
C GLU A 79 1.09 -9.28 5.21
N LEU A 80 1.01 -8.93 6.46
CA LEU A 80 1.38 -7.61 6.94
C LEU A 80 2.52 -7.72 7.95
N THR A 81 3.58 -6.97 7.71
CA THR A 81 4.71 -6.87 8.64
C THR A 81 4.98 -5.40 8.91
N GLU A 82 5.11 -5.03 10.15
CA GLU A 82 5.45 -3.67 10.49
C GLU A 82 6.95 -3.47 10.37
N LEU A 83 7.34 -2.37 9.73
CA LEU A 83 8.74 -2.01 9.51
C LEU A 83 9.05 -0.70 10.20
N PRO A 84 10.34 -0.42 10.47
CA PRO A 84 10.71 0.92 10.90
C PRO A 84 10.35 1.95 9.83
N PRO A 85 9.89 3.13 10.22
CA PRO A 85 9.57 4.17 9.25
C PRO A 85 10.81 4.59 8.44
N ALA A 86 10.59 4.88 7.17
CA ALA A 86 11.63 5.41 6.29
C ALA A 86 11.68 6.93 6.46
N ALA A 87 12.89 7.48 6.53
CA ALA A 87 13.06 8.93 6.62
C ALA A 87 13.01 9.54 5.23
N HIS A 88 12.43 10.72 5.13
CA HIS A 88 12.50 11.56 3.92
C HIS A 88 11.83 10.95 2.68
N GLU A 89 11.01 9.94 2.85
CA GLU A 89 10.27 9.39 1.72
C GLU A 89 9.18 10.35 1.28
N ARG A 90 9.03 10.54 -0.03
CA ARG A 90 8.03 11.43 -0.58
C ARG A 90 7.20 10.70 -1.63
N GLY A 91 5.88 10.86 -1.53
CA GLY A 91 4.97 10.36 -2.53
C GLY A 91 4.81 8.85 -2.51
N PHE A 92 4.00 8.38 -3.44
CA PHE A 92 3.73 6.96 -3.56
C PHE A 92 4.04 6.54 -5.00
N ARG A 93 4.86 5.50 -5.17
CA ARG A 93 5.36 5.11 -6.47
C ARG A 93 4.85 3.75 -6.91
N VAL A 94 4.57 3.65 -8.19
CA VAL A 94 4.29 2.37 -8.82
C VAL A 94 5.60 1.87 -9.41
N ARG A 95 6.04 0.70 -8.98
CA ARG A 95 7.33 0.14 -9.37
C ARG A 95 7.13 -1.04 -10.31
N GLY A 96 8.19 -1.35 -11.03
CA GLY A 96 8.19 -2.47 -11.93
C GLY A 96 7.78 -2.06 -13.32
N LEU A 97 8.04 -2.95 -14.27
CA LEU A 97 7.68 -2.75 -15.65
C LEU A 97 6.25 -3.17 -15.90
N GLY A 98 5.73 -2.66 -16.94
CA GLY A 98 4.41 -2.99 -17.34
C GLY A 98 3.42 -2.32 -16.44
N PHE A 99 2.44 -2.75 -16.38
CA PHE A 99 1.32 -2.02 -15.89
C PHE A 99 0.25 -2.94 -15.38
#